data_75174e181433180fecfc3d5c2e83316e
#
_entry.id   75174e181433180fecfc3d5c2e83316e
#
_cell.length_a   1.000
_cell.length_b   1.000
_cell.length_c   1.000
_cell.angle_alpha   90.00
_cell.angle_beta   90.00
_cell.angle_gamma   90.00
#
_symmetry.space_group_name_H-M   'P 1'
#
loop_
_entity.id
_entity.type
_entity.pdbx_description
1 polymer ?
#
loop_
_entity_poly.entity_id
_entity_poly.type
_entity_poly.pdbx_seq_one_letter_code
_entity_poly.pdbx_strand_id
1 'polypeptide(L)'
;MQKIIEIREGVTRKPEWRMKTPVNFELLYGEQLAIVGNNASGKSMFIDILTGRHPLLSDNSLQYDFSPSKKEYASDNIKYIRFKDSYGTDTDRNYYMQQRWNQGEIGISSVTVADKLKTELGNFEKKLVSDDTYRKLYDMLSIDTIIEKRIISLSSGELRRLILALSIFTQPRVLIIDNPFIGLDSPTREILKALLETLCKVQTVQLILVLNDEKEIPKFVTHVVEVCDMNVKNKQTVYDYIRTHRKERSKEIPLEKSKMQKILCLPYSDNGNSYSYEYAIRMHDVSINYGQNIILNKINWCVKNGEHWAVTGRNGSGKSTLLSIVCADNPQSYACDVTLFDKQRGTGESIWEIKKHIGYVSPEMHRAFKHNIPAIDIVHSGFSNSNGQNVRMSEESSNACHFWMNMFGIESLAERTFLNLSSGEQRLVLLARAFVKDPDLIILDEPLHGLDHHNKTLVNSIIDTFCKRKNKTLIIVTHYKDELPKCIDREFEIIKA
;
A
#
# COMPACT_ATOMS: atom_id res chain seq x y z
N MET A 1 4.31 -2.53 -38.05
CA MET A 1 3.55 -1.94 -36.93
C MET A 1 4.29 -0.72 -36.43
N GLN A 2 3.57 0.34 -36.06
CA GLN A 2 4.18 1.55 -35.49
C GLN A 2 4.80 1.24 -34.11
N LYS A 3 6.03 1.68 -33.90
CA LYS A 3 6.75 1.55 -32.63
C LYS A 3 6.58 2.85 -31.84
N ILE A 4 5.78 2.84 -30.81
CA ILE A 4 5.53 4.03 -29.99
C ILE A 4 6.71 4.39 -29.11
N ILE A 5 7.37 3.37 -28.53
CA ILE A 5 8.62 3.51 -27.78
C ILE A 5 9.58 2.43 -28.27
N GLU A 6 10.79 2.81 -28.58
CA GLU A 6 11.86 1.86 -28.89
C GLU A 6 13.13 2.20 -28.11
N ILE A 7 13.66 1.21 -27.42
CA ILE A 7 14.96 1.31 -26.72
C ILE A 7 15.88 0.25 -27.31
N ARG A 8 17.06 0.68 -27.79
CA ARG A 8 18.11 -0.18 -28.32
C ARG A 8 19.39 0.02 -27.53
N GLU A 9 19.90 -1.06 -26.93
CA GLU A 9 21.13 -1.04 -26.14
C GLU A 9 21.18 0.12 -25.12
N GLY A 10 20.05 0.38 -24.45
CA GLY A 10 19.86 1.50 -23.57
C GLY A 10 20.68 1.37 -22.27
N VAL A 11 21.67 2.26 -22.08
CA VAL A 11 22.47 2.38 -20.85
C VAL A 11 22.36 3.79 -20.33
N THR A 12 21.99 3.95 -19.06
CA THR A 12 21.86 5.29 -18.44
C THR A 12 23.21 5.96 -18.21
N ARG A 13 23.24 7.30 -18.28
CA ARG A 13 24.46 8.09 -18.07
C ARG A 13 25.02 7.90 -16.68
N LYS A 14 24.17 7.96 -15.63
CA LYS A 14 24.60 7.78 -14.24
C LYS A 14 24.70 6.30 -13.87
N PRO A 15 25.84 5.84 -13.30
CA PRO A 15 26.04 4.46 -12.91
C PRO A 15 24.98 3.92 -11.93
N GLU A 16 24.54 4.74 -10.99
CA GLU A 16 23.55 4.40 -9.97
C GLU A 16 22.15 4.11 -10.54
N TRP A 17 21.89 4.53 -11.79
CA TRP A 17 20.62 4.30 -12.50
C TRP A 17 20.69 3.20 -13.53
N ARG A 18 21.82 2.47 -13.60
CA ARG A 18 22.05 1.43 -14.60
C ARG A 18 21.30 0.16 -14.24
N MET A 19 20.64 -0.40 -15.25
CA MET A 19 20.25 -1.80 -15.24
C MET A 19 21.51 -2.66 -15.37
N LYS A 20 21.45 -3.93 -14.92
CA LYS A 20 22.62 -4.86 -15.01
C LYS A 20 23.02 -5.16 -16.45
N THR A 21 22.06 -5.14 -17.36
CA THR A 21 22.28 -5.33 -18.80
C THR A 21 21.71 -4.14 -19.56
N PRO A 22 22.25 -3.81 -20.75
CA PRO A 22 21.65 -2.80 -21.63
C PRO A 22 20.17 -3.15 -21.90
N VAL A 23 19.30 -2.13 -21.88
CA VAL A 23 17.88 -2.31 -22.07
C VAL A 23 17.55 -2.36 -23.55
N ASN A 24 16.87 -3.44 -23.96
CA ASN A 24 16.26 -3.58 -25.28
C ASN A 24 14.75 -3.75 -25.10
N PHE A 25 13.96 -2.82 -25.64
CA PHE A 25 12.52 -2.82 -25.47
C PHE A 25 11.82 -2.14 -26.62
N GLU A 26 10.63 -2.62 -26.99
CA GLU A 26 9.73 -1.94 -27.90
C GLU A 26 8.28 -2.05 -27.44
N LEU A 27 7.55 -0.95 -27.58
CA LEU A 27 6.09 -0.89 -27.41
C LEU A 27 5.47 -0.62 -28.78
N LEU A 28 4.66 -1.56 -29.27
CA LEU A 28 3.96 -1.43 -30.55
C LEU A 28 2.56 -0.84 -30.36
N TYR A 29 2.07 -0.17 -31.39
CA TYR A 29 0.69 0.34 -31.39
C TYR A 29 -0.32 -0.81 -31.21
N GLY A 30 -1.28 -0.61 -30.29
CA GLY A 30 -2.32 -1.58 -29.97
C GLY A 30 -1.96 -2.55 -28.83
N GLU A 31 -0.70 -2.62 -28.41
CA GLU A 31 -0.30 -3.45 -27.26
C GLU A 31 -0.73 -2.83 -25.93
N GLN A 32 -1.27 -3.64 -25.05
CA GLN A 32 -1.51 -3.31 -23.64
C GLN A 32 -0.51 -4.12 -22.82
N LEU A 33 0.34 -3.45 -22.05
CA LEU A 33 1.51 -4.06 -21.43
C LEU A 33 1.38 -4.19 -19.91
N ALA A 34 1.83 -5.30 -19.34
CA ALA A 34 2.15 -5.41 -17.93
C ALA A 34 3.67 -5.49 -17.73
N ILE A 35 4.21 -4.67 -16.85
CA ILE A 35 5.57 -4.79 -16.30
C ILE A 35 5.46 -5.47 -14.95
N VAL A 36 5.99 -6.70 -14.86
CA VAL A 36 5.85 -7.54 -13.66
C VAL A 36 7.23 -7.80 -13.05
N GLY A 37 7.30 -7.95 -11.76
CA GLY A 37 8.52 -8.31 -11.04
C GLY A 37 8.41 -8.10 -9.54
N ASN A 38 9.32 -8.70 -8.80
CA ASN A 38 9.37 -8.59 -7.35
C ASN A 38 9.66 -7.15 -6.88
N ASN A 39 9.43 -6.90 -5.60
CA ASN A 39 9.84 -5.63 -5.01
C ASN A 39 11.36 -5.43 -5.18
N ALA A 40 11.78 -4.19 -5.39
CA ALA A 40 13.19 -3.83 -5.68
C ALA A 40 13.82 -4.49 -6.91
N SER A 41 13.05 -5.11 -7.81
CA SER A 41 13.58 -5.74 -9.04
C SER A 41 14.10 -4.78 -10.11
N GLY A 42 13.85 -3.46 -9.96
CA GLY A 42 14.25 -2.44 -10.93
C GLY A 42 13.12 -1.88 -11.81
N LYS A 43 11.85 -2.25 -11.56
CA LYS A 43 10.68 -1.77 -12.35
C LYS A 43 10.62 -0.25 -12.46
N SER A 44 10.78 0.47 -11.34
CA SER A 44 10.74 1.94 -11.33
C SER A 44 11.89 2.54 -12.15
N MET A 45 13.08 1.92 -12.07
CA MET A 45 14.23 2.33 -12.87
C MET A 45 13.95 2.15 -14.37
N PHE A 46 13.39 1.02 -14.75
CA PHE A 46 12.98 0.76 -16.13
C PHE A 46 11.94 1.77 -16.62
N ILE A 47 10.97 2.14 -15.78
CA ILE A 47 9.97 3.16 -16.12
C ILE A 47 10.62 4.54 -16.29
N ASP A 48 11.57 4.91 -15.43
CA ASP A 48 12.28 6.19 -15.55
C ASP A 48 13.14 6.24 -16.82
N ILE A 49 13.64 5.10 -17.31
CA ILE A 49 14.25 4.96 -18.64
C ILE A 49 13.19 5.13 -19.74
N LEU A 50 12.07 4.40 -19.67
CA LEU A 50 10.98 4.47 -20.65
C LEU A 50 10.40 5.88 -20.82
N THR A 51 10.33 6.63 -19.73
CA THR A 51 9.78 8.00 -19.72
C THR A 51 10.82 9.07 -20.07
N GLY A 52 12.08 8.68 -20.30
CA GLY A 52 13.17 9.61 -20.60
C GLY A 52 13.65 10.43 -19.39
N ARG A 53 13.20 10.11 -18.17
CA ARG A 53 13.67 10.78 -16.93
C ARG A 53 15.13 10.49 -16.64
N HIS A 54 15.58 9.30 -17.00
CA HIS A 54 16.98 8.91 -16.93
C HIS A 54 17.60 8.96 -18.32
N PRO A 55 18.44 9.97 -18.64
CA PRO A 55 19.04 10.10 -19.95
C PRO A 55 20.01 8.94 -20.22
N LEU A 56 20.00 8.46 -21.46
CA LEU A 56 20.86 7.39 -21.93
C LEU A 56 22.22 7.95 -22.42
N LEU A 57 23.22 7.07 -22.49
CA LEU A 57 24.56 7.40 -22.99
C LEU A 57 24.53 7.81 -24.45
N SER A 58 23.73 7.11 -25.26
CA SER A 58 23.51 7.44 -26.68
C SER A 58 22.13 8.03 -26.86
N ASP A 59 22.03 9.19 -27.48
CA ASP A 59 20.76 9.88 -27.73
C ASP A 59 19.86 9.10 -28.72
N ASN A 60 20.45 8.22 -29.55
CA ASN A 60 19.71 7.37 -30.49
C ASN A 60 19.18 6.07 -29.85
N SER A 61 19.54 5.78 -28.59
CA SER A 61 19.12 4.55 -27.92
C SER A 61 17.65 4.57 -27.49
N LEU A 62 17.00 5.75 -27.41
CA LEU A 62 15.61 5.90 -27.03
C LEU A 62 14.88 6.72 -28.10
N GLN A 63 13.90 6.11 -28.75
CA GLN A 63 13.12 6.74 -29.78
C GLN A 63 11.62 6.67 -29.48
N TYR A 64 10.89 7.73 -29.83
CA TYR A 64 9.45 7.81 -29.67
C TYR A 64 8.78 8.13 -31.01
N ASP A 65 7.67 7.45 -31.29
CA ASP A 65 6.73 7.81 -32.35
C ASP A 65 5.32 7.92 -31.77
N PHE A 66 4.91 9.12 -31.42
CA PHE A 66 3.61 9.38 -30.83
C PHE A 66 2.51 9.69 -31.87
N SER A 67 2.76 9.47 -33.15
CA SER A 67 1.74 9.73 -34.19
C SER A 67 0.42 9.01 -33.83
N PRO A 68 -0.74 9.64 -34.05
CA PRO A 68 -1.01 10.96 -34.67
C PRO A 68 -1.03 12.13 -33.67
N SER A 69 -0.45 12.01 -32.46
CA SER A 69 -0.37 13.11 -31.49
C SER A 69 0.45 14.28 -32.08
N LYS A 70 -0.06 15.49 -31.89
CA LYS A 70 0.66 16.73 -32.26
C LYS A 70 1.57 17.26 -31.16
N LYS A 71 1.64 16.56 -30.01
CA LYS A 71 2.47 16.97 -28.88
C LYS A 71 3.90 16.52 -29.12
N GLU A 72 4.87 17.43 -28.96
CA GLU A 72 6.27 17.18 -29.28
C GLU A 72 7.03 16.44 -28.16
N TYR A 73 6.69 16.72 -26.90
CA TYR A 73 7.46 16.21 -25.75
C TYR A 73 6.94 14.86 -25.24
N ALA A 74 7.86 14.01 -24.83
CA ALA A 74 7.55 12.74 -24.19
C ALA A 74 6.69 12.93 -22.91
N SER A 75 6.96 13.97 -22.11
CA SER A 75 6.20 14.33 -20.91
C SER A 75 4.72 14.61 -21.13
N ASP A 76 4.37 15.05 -22.35
CA ASP A 76 2.98 15.35 -22.72
C ASP A 76 2.26 14.13 -23.26
N ASN A 77 3.00 13.22 -23.90
CA ASN A 77 2.50 12.00 -24.51
C ASN A 77 2.51 10.80 -23.55
N ILE A 78 3.41 10.78 -22.56
CA ILE A 78 3.50 9.71 -21.55
C ILE A 78 3.11 10.29 -20.20
N LYS A 79 2.06 9.74 -19.60
CA LYS A 79 1.67 10.06 -18.21
C LYS A 79 1.97 8.87 -17.32
N TYR A 80 2.68 9.13 -16.22
CA TYR A 80 3.02 8.12 -15.23
C TYR A 80 2.32 8.42 -13.91
N ILE A 81 1.40 7.54 -13.52
CA ILE A 81 0.65 7.60 -12.28
C ILE A 81 1.27 6.62 -11.29
N ARG A 82 1.74 7.14 -10.17
CA ARG A 82 2.03 6.36 -8.98
C ARG A 82 0.87 6.54 -8.03
N PHE A 83 0.11 5.48 -7.78
CA PHE A 83 -0.82 5.50 -6.67
C PHE A 83 -0.06 5.32 -5.36
N LYS A 84 0.74 6.33 -5.02
CA LYS A 84 1.12 6.52 -3.63
C LYS A 84 -0.13 7.04 -2.94
N ASP A 85 -0.50 6.45 -1.82
CA ASP A 85 -1.58 6.92 -0.96
C ASP A 85 -1.24 8.29 -0.34
N SER A 86 -0.81 9.27 -1.11
CA SER A 86 -0.48 10.61 -0.67
C SER A 86 -1.53 11.58 -1.19
N TYR A 87 -2.22 12.22 -0.28
CA TYR A 87 -3.13 13.31 -0.59
C TYR A 87 -2.34 14.61 -0.83
N GLY A 88 -1.69 14.77 -1.99
CA GLY A 88 -1.20 16.04 -2.47
C GLY A 88 -0.06 16.72 -1.71
N THR A 89 -0.17 18.00 -1.42
CA THR A 89 0.87 18.93 -1.02
C THR A 89 1.19 18.97 0.48
N ASP A 90 2.28 19.65 0.87
CA ASP A 90 2.80 19.77 2.25
C ASP A 90 1.80 20.33 3.29
N THR A 91 0.77 21.02 2.88
CA THR A 91 -0.31 21.53 3.73
C THR A 91 -1.19 20.42 4.31
N ASP A 92 -1.28 19.27 3.64
CA ASP A 92 -2.06 18.13 4.11
C ASP A 92 -1.32 17.32 5.20
N ARG A 93 -0.03 17.61 5.44
CA ARG A 93 0.85 16.84 6.32
C ARG A 93 0.50 16.89 7.80
N ASN A 94 0.08 18.04 8.28
CA ASN A 94 -0.27 18.25 9.70
C ASN A 94 -1.72 17.85 10.02
N TYR A 95 -2.52 17.68 8.99
CA TYR A 95 -3.95 17.43 9.10
C TYR A 95 -4.29 16.01 9.53
N TYR A 96 -3.41 15.03 9.25
CA TYR A 96 -3.80 13.63 9.21
C TYR A 96 -3.96 12.95 10.56
N MET A 97 -3.19 13.30 11.59
CA MET A 97 -3.21 12.53 12.83
C MET A 97 -4.11 13.11 13.92
N GLN A 98 -4.21 14.43 14.05
CA GLN A 98 -5.04 15.07 15.08
C GLN A 98 -6.39 15.58 14.56
N GLN A 99 -6.47 15.97 13.30
CA GLN A 99 -7.66 16.60 12.73
C GLN A 99 -8.69 15.62 12.14
N ARG A 100 -8.31 14.35 11.90
CA ARG A 100 -9.27 13.30 11.54
C ARG A 100 -10.36 13.12 12.63
N TRP A 101 -10.03 13.45 13.86
CA TRP A 101 -10.93 13.39 15.01
C TRP A 101 -11.72 14.68 15.23
N ASN A 102 -11.22 15.82 14.73
CA ASN A 102 -11.86 17.15 14.87
C ASN A 102 -12.46 17.61 13.53
N GLN A 103 -13.38 16.85 12.95
CA GLN A 103 -14.04 17.21 11.67
C GLN A 103 -14.84 18.53 11.69
N GLY A 104 -14.92 19.22 12.82
CA GLY A 104 -15.61 20.51 12.96
C GLY A 104 -14.91 21.70 12.28
N GLU A 105 -13.61 21.60 11.98
CA GLU A 105 -12.81 22.69 11.41
C GLU A 105 -12.05 22.24 10.15
N ILE A 106 -12.73 21.65 9.17
CA ILE A 106 -12.16 21.55 7.84
C ILE A 106 -12.12 22.99 7.31
N GLY A 107 -10.95 23.61 7.38
CA GLY A 107 -10.75 25.00 7.00
C GLY A 107 -11.36 25.30 5.62
N ILE A 108 -11.99 26.46 5.52
CA ILE A 108 -12.67 26.99 4.32
C ILE A 108 -11.76 27.02 3.08
N SER A 109 -10.45 26.83 3.25
CA SER A 109 -9.41 26.87 2.21
C SER A 109 -9.07 25.53 1.54
N SER A 110 -9.75 24.41 1.85
CA SER A 110 -9.40 23.13 1.22
C SER A 110 -9.97 23.02 -0.19
N VAL A 111 -9.10 22.64 -1.14
CA VAL A 111 -9.39 22.54 -2.58
C VAL A 111 -10.45 21.49 -2.86
N THR A 112 -11.46 21.83 -3.68
CA THR A 112 -12.46 20.88 -4.17
C THR A 112 -11.94 20.12 -5.40
N VAL A 113 -12.63 19.04 -5.79
CA VAL A 113 -12.36 18.32 -7.04
C VAL A 113 -12.56 19.24 -8.24
N ALA A 114 -13.60 20.08 -8.22
CA ALA A 114 -13.87 21.07 -9.27
C ALA A 114 -12.71 22.06 -9.42
N ASP A 115 -12.20 22.62 -8.31
CA ASP A 115 -11.06 23.55 -8.32
C ASP A 115 -9.81 22.89 -8.89
N LYS A 116 -9.55 21.64 -8.52
CA LYS A 116 -8.38 20.88 -9.00
C LYS A 116 -8.47 20.63 -10.51
N LEU A 117 -9.62 20.17 -11.00
CA LEU A 117 -9.86 19.97 -12.44
C LEU A 117 -9.69 21.27 -13.20
N LYS A 118 -10.23 22.38 -12.69
CA LYS A 118 -10.12 23.70 -13.32
C LYS A 118 -8.67 24.20 -13.34
N THR A 119 -7.94 24.02 -12.25
CA THR A 119 -6.53 24.46 -12.15
C THR A 119 -5.63 23.67 -13.10
N GLU A 120 -5.79 22.35 -13.18
CA GLU A 120 -4.88 21.50 -13.97
C GLU A 120 -5.28 21.37 -15.44
N LEU A 121 -6.57 21.44 -15.75
CA LEU A 121 -7.10 21.23 -17.10
C LEU A 121 -7.59 22.53 -17.79
N GLY A 122 -7.59 23.66 -17.07
CA GLY A 122 -8.01 24.95 -17.59
C GLY A 122 -9.50 24.95 -17.96
N ASN A 123 -9.83 25.25 -19.22
CA ASN A 123 -11.21 25.34 -19.70
C ASN A 123 -11.93 23.98 -19.83
N PHE A 124 -11.82 23.15 -18.76
CA PHE A 124 -12.38 21.80 -18.72
C PHE A 124 -13.88 21.76 -19.02
N GLU A 125 -14.67 22.67 -18.43
CA GLU A 125 -16.11 22.74 -18.65
C GLU A 125 -16.49 23.00 -20.12
N LYS A 126 -15.74 23.86 -20.81
CA LYS A 126 -15.95 24.10 -22.24
C LYS A 126 -15.65 22.85 -23.07
N LYS A 127 -14.61 22.09 -22.70
CA LYS A 127 -14.26 20.84 -23.40
C LYS A 127 -15.31 19.76 -23.18
N LEU A 128 -15.91 19.67 -21.99
CA LEU A 128 -17.02 18.73 -21.71
C LEU A 128 -18.24 18.97 -22.64
N VAL A 129 -18.48 20.23 -23.01
CA VAL A 129 -19.60 20.58 -23.89
C VAL A 129 -19.26 20.37 -25.36
N SER A 130 -18.01 20.61 -25.76
CA SER A 130 -17.58 20.61 -27.17
C SER A 130 -17.01 19.27 -27.65
N ASP A 131 -16.63 18.37 -26.79
CA ASP A 131 -15.95 17.10 -27.13
C ASP A 131 -16.67 15.90 -26.48
N ASP A 132 -17.34 15.11 -27.33
CA ASP A 132 -18.07 13.91 -26.89
C ASP A 132 -17.20 12.86 -26.22
N THR A 133 -15.90 12.84 -26.55
CA THR A 133 -14.91 11.94 -25.88
C THR A 133 -14.69 12.33 -24.45
N TYR A 134 -14.53 13.64 -24.18
CA TYR A 134 -14.39 14.14 -22.81
C TYR A 134 -15.64 13.84 -21.98
N ARG A 135 -16.81 14.00 -22.55
CA ARG A 135 -18.08 13.73 -21.88
C ARG A 135 -18.21 12.25 -21.51
N LYS A 136 -17.93 11.36 -22.44
CA LYS A 136 -17.94 9.90 -22.17
C LYS A 136 -16.97 9.49 -21.07
N LEU A 137 -15.77 10.07 -21.06
CA LEU A 137 -14.78 9.82 -20.02
C LEU A 137 -15.22 10.35 -18.65
N TYR A 138 -15.82 11.53 -18.63
CA TYR A 138 -16.37 12.14 -17.43
C TYR A 138 -17.45 11.26 -16.79
N ASP A 139 -18.42 10.82 -17.61
CA ASP A 139 -19.51 9.94 -17.16
C ASP A 139 -18.97 8.58 -16.69
N MET A 140 -18.04 7.99 -17.45
CA MET A 140 -17.41 6.71 -17.14
C MET A 140 -16.64 6.74 -15.82
N LEU A 141 -15.94 7.84 -15.53
CA LEU A 141 -15.21 8.04 -14.27
C LEU A 141 -16.15 8.48 -13.13
N SER A 142 -17.44 8.72 -13.42
CA SER A 142 -18.45 9.19 -12.45
C SER A 142 -17.94 10.41 -11.64
N ILE A 143 -17.36 11.38 -12.35
CA ILE A 143 -16.76 12.56 -11.72
C ILE A 143 -17.83 13.47 -11.12
N ASP A 144 -19.04 13.48 -11.69
CA ASP A 144 -20.24 14.17 -11.17
C ASP A 144 -20.51 13.83 -9.70
N THR A 145 -20.29 12.57 -9.30
CA THR A 145 -20.53 12.12 -7.92
C THR A 145 -19.54 12.67 -6.88
N ILE A 146 -18.41 13.19 -7.35
CA ILE A 146 -17.31 13.65 -6.47
C ILE A 146 -16.95 15.11 -6.70
N ILE A 147 -17.51 15.79 -7.69
CA ILE A 147 -17.07 17.13 -8.13
C ILE A 147 -17.13 18.18 -7.04
N GLU A 148 -18.17 18.14 -6.19
CA GLU A 148 -18.38 19.05 -5.08
C GLU A 148 -17.59 18.65 -3.82
N LYS A 149 -17.02 17.43 -3.82
CA LYS A 149 -16.28 16.95 -2.64
C LYS A 149 -14.92 17.64 -2.55
N ARG A 150 -14.46 17.80 -1.32
CA ARG A 150 -13.09 18.22 -1.04
C ARG A 150 -12.15 17.05 -1.26
N ILE A 151 -10.96 17.30 -1.82
CA ILE A 151 -9.98 16.24 -2.14
C ILE A 151 -9.65 15.42 -0.89
N ILE A 152 -9.55 16.06 0.26
CA ILE A 152 -9.24 15.43 1.54
C ILE A 152 -10.33 14.48 2.04
N SER A 153 -11.58 14.66 1.61
CA SER A 153 -12.72 13.81 1.99
C SER A 153 -12.96 12.65 1.03
N LEU A 154 -12.16 12.53 -0.03
CA LEU A 154 -12.29 11.44 -0.99
C LEU A 154 -11.87 10.10 -0.39
N SER A 155 -12.64 9.05 -0.65
CA SER A 155 -12.20 7.68 -0.43
C SER A 155 -11.03 7.32 -1.36
N SER A 156 -10.28 6.26 -1.03
CA SER A 156 -9.17 5.80 -1.88
C SER A 156 -9.60 5.54 -3.33
N GLY A 157 -10.79 4.97 -3.55
CA GLY A 157 -11.33 4.73 -4.88
C GLY A 157 -11.71 6.03 -5.62
N GLU A 158 -12.31 6.99 -4.93
CA GLU A 158 -12.68 8.30 -5.48
C GLU A 158 -11.43 9.12 -5.84
N LEU A 159 -10.42 9.11 -4.97
CA LEU A 159 -9.14 9.78 -5.25
C LEU A 159 -8.46 9.20 -6.49
N ARG A 160 -8.49 7.88 -6.67
CA ARG A 160 -7.93 7.24 -7.86
C ARG A 160 -8.70 7.62 -9.12
N ARG A 161 -10.02 7.67 -9.07
CA ARG A 161 -10.83 8.16 -10.19
C ARG A 161 -10.46 9.60 -10.58
N LEU A 162 -10.25 10.48 -9.60
CA LEU A 162 -9.79 11.84 -9.84
C LEU A 162 -8.39 11.87 -10.48
N ILE A 163 -7.43 11.12 -9.97
CA ILE A 163 -6.05 11.07 -10.52
C ILE A 163 -6.07 10.51 -11.95
N LEU A 164 -6.87 9.48 -12.21
CA LEU A 164 -7.07 8.94 -13.55
C LEU A 164 -7.68 9.99 -14.46
N ALA A 165 -8.74 10.69 -14.03
CA ALA A 165 -9.38 11.75 -14.78
C ALA A 165 -8.37 12.83 -15.19
N LEU A 166 -7.63 13.38 -14.23
CA LEU A 166 -6.60 14.39 -14.48
C LEU A 166 -5.58 13.93 -15.53
N SER A 167 -5.20 12.66 -15.47
CA SER A 167 -4.21 12.11 -16.41
C SER A 167 -4.80 11.85 -17.80
N ILE A 168 -6.00 11.28 -17.88
CA ILE A 168 -6.64 10.88 -19.14
C ILE A 168 -7.14 12.11 -19.91
N PHE A 169 -7.67 13.12 -19.23
CA PHE A 169 -8.11 14.35 -19.86
C PHE A 169 -6.98 15.14 -20.52
N THR A 170 -5.72 14.86 -20.20
CA THR A 170 -4.61 15.37 -20.98
C THR A 170 -4.39 14.62 -22.30
N GLN A 171 -5.16 13.57 -22.59
CA GLN A 171 -5.06 12.74 -23.80
C GLN A 171 -3.60 12.28 -24.07
N PRO A 172 -3.00 11.49 -23.18
CA PRO A 172 -1.69 10.91 -23.42
C PRO A 172 -1.77 9.79 -24.44
N ARG A 173 -0.67 9.49 -25.14
CA ARG A 173 -0.54 8.30 -26.00
C ARG A 173 -0.26 7.05 -25.17
N VAL A 174 0.50 7.21 -24.08
CA VAL A 174 0.85 6.12 -23.17
C VAL A 174 0.51 6.53 -21.74
N LEU A 175 -0.23 5.69 -21.04
CA LEU A 175 -0.55 5.86 -19.64
C LEU A 175 0.08 4.72 -18.84
N ILE A 176 1.07 5.04 -18.03
CA ILE A 176 1.74 4.11 -17.13
C ILE A 176 1.10 4.22 -15.76
N ILE A 177 0.62 3.10 -15.21
CA ILE A 177 -0.03 3.06 -13.90
C ILE A 177 0.70 2.07 -13.00
N ASP A 178 1.28 2.61 -11.93
CA ASP A 178 2.03 1.82 -10.96
C ASP A 178 1.12 1.32 -9.84
N ASN A 179 1.03 -0.01 -9.73
CA ASN A 179 0.24 -0.70 -8.73
C ASN A 179 -1.23 -0.22 -8.63
N PRO A 180 -2.01 -0.27 -9.73
CA PRO A 180 -3.36 0.31 -9.79
C PRO A 180 -4.34 -0.25 -8.75
N PHE A 181 -4.14 -1.48 -8.33
CA PHE A 181 -5.11 -2.23 -7.51
C PHE A 181 -4.80 -2.20 -6.01
N ILE A 182 -3.69 -1.59 -5.62
CA ILE A 182 -3.23 -1.49 -4.23
C ILE A 182 -4.29 -0.82 -3.31
N GLY A 183 -4.71 -1.43 -2.16
CA GLY A 183 -5.64 -0.85 -1.18
C GLY A 183 -7.08 -0.68 -1.66
N LEU A 184 -7.47 -1.36 -2.73
CA LEU A 184 -8.85 -1.44 -3.16
C LEU A 184 -9.49 -2.73 -2.66
N ASP A 185 -10.72 -2.63 -2.17
CA ASP A 185 -11.55 -3.81 -1.92
C ASP A 185 -11.90 -4.53 -3.24
N SER A 186 -12.30 -5.78 -3.16
CA SER A 186 -12.56 -6.61 -4.34
C SER A 186 -13.58 -6.00 -5.31
N PRO A 187 -14.72 -5.42 -4.85
CA PRO A 187 -15.66 -4.77 -5.77
C PRO A 187 -15.07 -3.56 -6.49
N THR A 188 -14.37 -2.68 -5.77
CA THR A 188 -13.75 -1.47 -6.35
C THR A 188 -12.64 -1.83 -7.33
N ARG A 189 -11.90 -2.91 -7.08
CA ARG A 189 -10.88 -3.44 -8.00
C ARG A 189 -11.50 -3.88 -9.32
N GLU A 190 -12.58 -4.64 -9.30
CA GLU A 190 -13.25 -5.10 -10.53
C GLU A 190 -13.84 -3.91 -11.32
N ILE A 191 -14.39 -2.92 -10.63
CA ILE A 191 -14.83 -1.66 -11.27
C ILE A 191 -13.65 -0.97 -11.96
N LEU A 192 -12.48 -0.87 -11.30
CA LEU A 192 -11.31 -0.25 -11.90
C LEU A 192 -10.77 -1.04 -13.10
N LYS A 193 -10.76 -2.38 -13.04
CA LYS A 193 -10.37 -3.23 -14.17
C LYS A 193 -11.29 -3.00 -15.38
N ALA A 194 -12.60 -2.99 -15.15
CA ALA A 194 -13.59 -2.74 -16.20
C ALA A 194 -13.44 -1.33 -16.80
N LEU A 195 -13.15 -0.34 -15.96
CA LEU A 195 -12.85 1.03 -16.38
C LEU A 195 -11.63 1.08 -17.29
N LEU A 196 -10.51 0.48 -16.87
CA LEU A 196 -9.28 0.44 -17.66
C LEU A 196 -9.47 -0.31 -18.99
N GLU A 197 -10.21 -1.41 -18.98
CA GLU A 197 -10.57 -2.14 -20.21
C GLU A 197 -11.39 -1.27 -21.17
N THR A 198 -12.35 -0.53 -20.65
CA THR A 198 -13.17 0.38 -21.46
C THR A 198 -12.33 1.51 -22.04
N LEU A 199 -11.39 2.06 -21.27
CA LEU A 199 -10.43 3.05 -21.75
C LEU A 199 -9.61 2.55 -22.94
N CYS A 200 -9.13 1.31 -22.90
CA CYS A 200 -8.40 0.70 -24.01
C CYS A 200 -9.24 0.61 -25.29
N LYS A 201 -10.56 0.41 -25.14
CA LYS A 201 -11.48 0.27 -26.29
C LYS A 201 -11.92 1.61 -26.88
N VAL A 202 -12.09 2.63 -26.05
CA VAL A 202 -12.64 3.94 -26.46
C VAL A 202 -11.57 4.90 -26.96
N GLN A 203 -10.34 4.77 -26.46
CA GLN A 203 -9.24 5.67 -26.80
C GLN A 203 -8.05 4.95 -27.42
N THR A 204 -7.28 5.71 -28.20
CA THR A 204 -5.96 5.31 -28.72
C THR A 204 -4.86 5.35 -27.65
N VAL A 205 -5.23 5.27 -26.39
CA VAL A 205 -4.30 5.26 -25.24
C VAL A 205 -3.78 3.85 -25.03
N GLN A 206 -2.47 3.69 -24.94
CA GLN A 206 -1.86 2.43 -24.57
C GLN A 206 -1.57 2.41 -23.08
N LEU A 207 -1.97 1.34 -22.41
CA LEU A 207 -1.77 1.17 -21.00
C LEU A 207 -0.52 0.33 -20.75
N ILE A 208 0.28 0.81 -19.80
CA ILE A 208 1.36 0.04 -19.17
C ILE A 208 1.03 -0.08 -17.68
N LEU A 209 0.72 -1.29 -17.24
CA LEU A 209 0.45 -1.57 -15.83
C LEU A 209 1.71 -2.11 -15.17
N VAL A 210 2.11 -1.53 -14.06
CA VAL A 210 3.24 -2.03 -13.27
C VAL A 210 2.68 -2.79 -12.09
N LEU A 211 3.01 -4.06 -11.98
CA LEU A 211 2.41 -4.99 -11.03
C LEU A 211 3.48 -5.72 -10.22
N ASN A 212 3.19 -5.98 -8.95
CA ASN A 212 4.05 -6.79 -8.08
C ASN A 212 3.63 -8.26 -8.07
N ASP A 213 2.40 -8.55 -8.48
CA ASP A 213 1.86 -9.92 -8.51
C ASP A 213 1.25 -10.18 -9.89
N GLU A 214 1.68 -11.25 -10.53
CA GLU A 214 1.16 -11.68 -11.84
C GLU A 214 -0.32 -12.09 -11.82
N LYS A 215 -0.85 -12.47 -10.63
CA LYS A 215 -2.28 -12.76 -10.46
C LYS A 215 -3.17 -11.53 -10.68
N GLU A 216 -2.57 -10.35 -10.60
CA GLU A 216 -3.28 -9.09 -10.80
C GLU A 216 -3.36 -8.66 -12.26
N ILE A 217 -2.71 -9.37 -13.22
CA ILE A 217 -2.73 -9.05 -14.64
C ILE A 217 -4.18 -9.10 -15.17
N PRO A 218 -4.76 -7.97 -15.63
CA PRO A 218 -6.11 -7.96 -16.19
C PRO A 218 -6.17 -8.67 -17.54
N LYS A 219 -7.36 -9.17 -17.89
CA LYS A 219 -7.59 -9.92 -19.15
C LYS A 219 -7.34 -9.11 -20.42
N PHE A 220 -7.45 -7.79 -20.38
CA PHE A 220 -7.21 -6.93 -21.54
C PHE A 220 -5.73 -6.71 -21.85
N VAL A 221 -4.82 -7.06 -20.95
CA VAL A 221 -3.36 -7.00 -21.19
C VAL A 221 -2.98 -8.03 -22.23
N THR A 222 -2.18 -7.61 -23.22
CA THR A 222 -1.75 -8.45 -24.33
C THR A 222 -0.35 -9.02 -24.15
N HIS A 223 0.55 -8.22 -23.58
CA HIS A 223 1.97 -8.56 -23.44
C HIS A 223 2.48 -8.32 -22.01
N VAL A 224 3.53 -9.03 -21.66
CA VAL A 224 4.20 -8.91 -20.36
C VAL A 224 5.70 -8.70 -20.58
N VAL A 225 6.27 -7.83 -19.77
CA VAL A 225 7.72 -7.70 -19.59
C VAL A 225 8.03 -7.97 -18.12
N GLU A 226 8.88 -8.95 -17.89
CA GLU A 226 9.38 -9.24 -16.55
C GLU A 226 10.64 -8.45 -16.26
N VAL A 227 10.69 -7.82 -15.08
CA VAL A 227 11.90 -7.18 -14.55
C VAL A 227 12.36 -7.94 -13.32
N CYS A 228 13.53 -8.53 -13.39
CA CYS A 228 14.10 -9.36 -12.33
C CYS A 228 15.57 -9.00 -12.12
N ASP A 229 15.97 -8.78 -10.86
CA ASP A 229 17.38 -8.52 -10.52
C ASP A 229 18.02 -7.38 -11.34
N MET A 230 17.33 -6.28 -11.53
CA MET A 230 17.78 -5.16 -12.37
C MET A 230 18.02 -5.53 -13.85
N ASN A 231 17.38 -6.58 -14.35
CA ASN A 231 17.37 -6.96 -15.76
C ASN A 231 15.96 -6.90 -16.33
N VAL A 232 15.84 -6.35 -17.53
CA VAL A 232 14.59 -6.34 -18.30
C VAL A 232 14.59 -7.57 -19.20
N LYS A 233 13.65 -8.47 -19.00
CA LYS A 233 13.49 -9.66 -19.85
C LYS A 233 12.79 -9.32 -21.17
N ASN A 234 12.89 -10.22 -22.13
CA ASN A 234 12.20 -10.05 -23.41
C ASN A 234 10.69 -9.98 -23.22
N LYS A 235 10.06 -9.07 -23.97
CA LYS A 235 8.60 -8.97 -24.06
C LYS A 235 8.02 -10.28 -24.61
N GLN A 236 6.95 -10.77 -23.99
CA GLN A 236 6.24 -11.99 -24.40
C GLN A 236 4.72 -11.80 -24.29
N THR A 237 3.95 -12.66 -24.92
CA THR A 237 2.50 -12.65 -24.76
C THR A 237 2.11 -13.06 -23.34
N VAL A 238 0.96 -12.58 -22.84
CA VAL A 238 0.44 -13.01 -21.52
C VAL A 238 0.28 -14.53 -21.46
N TYR A 239 -0.14 -15.15 -22.57
CA TYR A 239 -0.30 -16.61 -22.66
C TYR A 239 1.02 -17.35 -22.41
N ASP A 240 2.10 -16.97 -23.12
CA ASP A 240 3.42 -17.58 -22.97
C ASP A 240 4.00 -17.34 -21.58
N TYR A 241 3.83 -16.14 -21.04
CA TYR A 241 4.26 -15.77 -19.70
C TYR A 241 3.62 -16.68 -18.63
N ILE A 242 2.30 -16.79 -18.62
CA ILE A 242 1.56 -17.62 -17.66
C ILE A 242 1.96 -19.09 -17.79
N ARG A 243 2.15 -19.59 -19.02
CA ARG A 243 2.55 -20.99 -19.28
C ARG A 243 3.94 -21.30 -18.71
N THR A 244 4.88 -20.37 -18.83
CA THR A 244 6.25 -20.55 -18.35
C THR A 244 6.30 -20.53 -16.83
N HIS A 245 5.63 -19.57 -16.20
CA HIS A 245 5.70 -19.37 -14.74
C HIS A 245 4.80 -20.32 -13.94
N ARG A 246 3.77 -20.92 -14.56
CA ARG A 246 2.93 -21.93 -13.91
C ARG A 246 3.72 -23.15 -13.40
N LYS A 247 4.85 -23.46 -14.04
CA LYS A 247 5.74 -24.57 -13.63
C LYS A 247 6.66 -24.20 -12.46
N GLU A 248 6.96 -22.93 -12.27
CA GLU A 248 7.85 -22.45 -11.19
C GLU A 248 7.09 -22.20 -9.89
N ARG A 249 5.79 -21.92 -9.94
CA ARG A 249 4.90 -21.68 -8.78
C ARG A 249 4.77 -22.85 -7.82
N SER A 250 5.08 -24.07 -8.24
CA SER A 250 4.98 -25.26 -7.37
C SER A 250 6.06 -25.35 -6.29
N LYS A 251 6.99 -24.40 -6.23
CA LYS A 251 8.02 -24.30 -5.20
C LYS A 251 7.73 -23.10 -4.28
N GLU A 252 6.68 -23.22 -3.46
CA GLU A 252 6.59 -22.37 -2.26
C GLU A 252 7.87 -22.61 -1.46
N ILE A 253 8.65 -21.56 -1.23
CA ILE A 253 9.80 -21.63 -0.32
C ILE A 253 9.23 -21.30 1.08
N PRO A 254 8.92 -22.31 1.90
CA PRO A 254 8.47 -22.07 3.26
C PRO A 254 9.61 -21.44 4.05
N LEU A 255 9.27 -20.69 5.08
CA LEU A 255 10.26 -20.19 6.05
C LEU A 255 11.15 -21.36 6.49
N GLU A 256 12.45 -21.18 6.45
CA GLU A 256 13.40 -22.20 6.88
C GLU A 256 13.06 -22.70 8.29
N LYS A 257 13.07 -24.03 8.47
CA LYS A 257 12.77 -24.65 9.77
C LYS A 257 13.62 -24.05 10.91
N SER A 258 14.86 -23.68 10.62
CA SER A 258 15.77 -23.01 11.56
C SER A 258 15.24 -21.66 12.03
N LYS A 259 14.68 -20.85 11.12
CA LYS A 259 14.07 -19.55 11.44
C LYS A 259 12.78 -19.71 12.24
N MET A 260 11.95 -20.68 11.86
CA MET A 260 10.73 -21.01 12.63
C MET A 260 11.07 -21.39 14.09
N GLN A 261 12.07 -22.25 14.28
CA GLN A 261 12.52 -22.66 15.62
C GLN A 261 12.99 -21.46 16.45
N LYS A 262 13.74 -20.53 15.87
CA LYS A 262 14.22 -19.32 16.54
C LYS A 262 13.05 -18.45 17.03
N ILE A 263 11.99 -18.29 16.25
CA ILE A 263 10.78 -17.53 16.66
C ILE A 263 10.07 -18.24 17.82
N LEU A 264 9.93 -19.58 17.74
CA LEU A 264 9.28 -20.37 18.79
C LEU A 264 10.04 -20.37 20.11
N CYS A 265 11.37 -20.31 20.06
CA CYS A 265 12.26 -20.30 21.21
C CYS A 265 12.54 -18.90 21.77
N LEU A 266 11.93 -17.84 21.23
CA LEU A 266 12.07 -16.52 21.85
C LEU A 266 11.59 -16.58 23.30
N PRO A 267 12.41 -16.08 24.24
CA PRO A 267 11.99 -16.01 25.64
C PRO A 267 10.70 -15.19 25.70
N TYR A 268 9.80 -15.60 26.58
CA TYR A 268 8.68 -14.72 26.91
C TYR A 268 9.28 -13.44 27.47
N SER A 269 8.98 -12.31 26.87
CA SER A 269 9.34 -11.04 27.46
C SER A 269 8.45 -10.87 28.70
N ASP A 270 8.96 -11.31 29.86
CA ASP A 270 8.47 -10.82 31.13
C ASP A 270 8.76 -9.32 31.16
N ASN A 271 7.83 -8.53 30.61
CA ASN A 271 7.86 -7.06 30.73
C ASN A 271 7.61 -6.64 32.19
N GLY A 272 8.23 -7.37 33.14
CA GLY A 272 8.32 -7.01 34.56
C GLY A 272 7.06 -7.18 35.40
N ASN A 273 5.94 -7.58 34.81
CA ASN A 273 4.71 -7.96 35.50
C ASN A 273 4.06 -9.10 34.74
N SER A 274 3.98 -10.28 35.34
CA SER A 274 3.11 -11.37 34.87
C SER A 274 1.65 -10.99 35.07
N TYR A 275 1.20 -9.95 34.34
CA TYR A 275 -0.20 -9.57 34.30
C TYR A 275 -0.94 -10.59 33.42
N SER A 276 -1.56 -11.56 34.09
CA SER A 276 -2.44 -12.53 33.41
C SER A 276 -3.77 -11.86 33.14
N TYR A 277 -4.14 -11.70 31.87
CA TYR A 277 -5.46 -11.23 31.46
C TYR A 277 -6.18 -12.36 30.70
N GLU A 278 -7.51 -12.41 30.83
CA GLU A 278 -8.36 -13.35 30.10
C GLU A 278 -8.78 -12.78 28.75
N TYR A 279 -9.10 -11.49 28.71
CA TYR A 279 -9.57 -10.79 27.52
C TYR A 279 -8.59 -9.72 27.08
N ALA A 280 -8.13 -9.84 25.82
CA ALA A 280 -7.35 -8.79 25.18
C ALA A 280 -8.23 -7.57 24.88
N ILE A 281 -9.48 -7.83 24.43
CA ILE A 281 -10.44 -6.79 24.06
C ILE A 281 -11.85 -7.23 24.51
N ARG A 282 -12.59 -6.30 25.12
CA ARG A 282 -14.02 -6.45 25.36
C ARG A 282 -14.72 -5.14 25.08
N MET A 283 -15.69 -5.15 24.18
CA MET A 283 -16.50 -4.01 23.78
C MET A 283 -17.97 -4.37 23.94
N HIS A 284 -18.74 -3.47 24.57
CA HIS A 284 -20.16 -3.63 24.73
C HIS A 284 -20.89 -2.36 24.26
N ASP A 285 -21.81 -2.53 23.30
CA ASP A 285 -22.62 -1.49 22.70
C ASP A 285 -21.84 -0.22 22.27
N VAL A 286 -20.60 -0.42 21.77
CA VAL A 286 -19.71 0.68 21.38
C VAL A 286 -20.22 1.35 20.13
N SER A 287 -20.47 2.66 20.23
CA SER A 287 -20.90 3.51 19.11
C SER A 287 -19.98 4.72 18.98
N ILE A 288 -19.55 5.00 17.75
CA ILE A 288 -18.66 6.12 17.42
C ILE A 288 -19.32 6.98 16.36
N ASN A 289 -19.41 8.26 16.63
CA ASN A 289 -20.03 9.26 15.75
C ASN A 289 -19.04 10.39 15.44
N TYR A 290 -18.99 10.82 14.18
CA TYR A 290 -18.30 12.04 13.76
C TYR A 290 -19.30 13.00 13.16
N GLY A 291 -19.66 14.04 13.95
CA GLY A 291 -20.76 14.94 13.63
C GLY A 291 -22.08 14.14 13.54
N GLN A 292 -22.76 14.23 12.41
CA GLN A 292 -24.00 13.48 12.17
C GLN A 292 -23.78 12.07 11.61
N ASN A 293 -22.54 11.69 11.29
CA ASN A 293 -22.24 10.39 10.67
C ASN A 293 -21.94 9.35 11.75
N ILE A 294 -22.74 8.30 11.80
CA ILE A 294 -22.49 7.12 12.63
C ILE A 294 -21.47 6.26 11.87
N ILE A 295 -20.32 5.98 12.50
CA ILE A 295 -19.25 5.16 11.93
C ILE A 295 -19.28 3.74 12.50
N LEU A 296 -19.46 3.63 13.82
CA LEU A 296 -19.66 2.34 14.49
C LEU A 296 -20.99 2.43 15.27
N ASN A 297 -21.82 1.40 15.15
CA ASN A 297 -23.13 1.37 15.78
C ASN A 297 -23.28 0.11 16.62
N LYS A 298 -23.31 0.26 17.94
CA LYS A 298 -23.56 -0.82 18.92
C LYS A 298 -22.68 -2.06 18.70
N ILE A 299 -21.37 -1.83 18.56
CA ILE A 299 -20.40 -2.90 18.38
C ILE A 299 -20.26 -3.69 19.68
N ASN A 300 -20.49 -5.01 19.58
CA ASN A 300 -20.24 -5.97 20.62
C ASN A 300 -19.15 -6.93 20.13
N TRP A 301 -17.97 -6.88 20.73
CA TRP A 301 -16.84 -7.70 20.31
C TRP A 301 -15.99 -8.12 21.49
N CYS A 302 -15.64 -9.39 21.56
CA CYS A 302 -14.86 -9.97 22.63
C CYS A 302 -13.75 -10.83 22.05
N VAL A 303 -12.50 -10.50 22.41
CA VAL A 303 -11.30 -11.22 21.98
C VAL A 303 -10.59 -11.74 23.22
N LYS A 304 -10.48 -13.06 23.34
CA LYS A 304 -9.70 -13.69 24.43
C LYS A 304 -8.21 -13.71 24.12
N ASN A 305 -7.44 -13.82 25.16
CA ASN A 305 -5.99 -14.00 25.05
C ASN A 305 -5.66 -15.26 24.22
N GLY A 306 -4.79 -15.10 23.22
CA GLY A 306 -4.38 -16.17 22.32
C GLY A 306 -5.35 -16.49 21.17
N GLU A 307 -6.41 -15.70 20.96
CA GLU A 307 -7.28 -15.84 19.79
C GLU A 307 -6.75 -15.09 18.56
N HIS A 308 -7.09 -15.60 17.35
CA HIS A 308 -6.62 -15.05 16.07
C HIS A 308 -7.80 -14.68 15.19
N TRP A 309 -7.99 -13.37 15.01
CA TRP A 309 -9.17 -12.82 14.35
C TRP A 309 -8.85 -12.14 13.03
N ALA A 310 -9.67 -12.38 12.02
CA ALA A 310 -9.76 -11.53 10.85
C ALA A 310 -10.89 -10.50 11.03
N VAL A 311 -10.60 -9.23 10.82
CA VAL A 311 -11.61 -8.16 10.78
C VAL A 311 -11.85 -7.81 9.32
N THR A 312 -13.08 -8.03 8.86
CA THR A 312 -13.49 -7.84 7.46
C THR A 312 -14.56 -6.76 7.35
N GLY A 313 -14.83 -6.32 6.13
CA GLY A 313 -15.83 -5.29 5.83
C GLY A 313 -15.40 -4.40 4.67
N ARG A 314 -16.36 -3.68 4.06
CA ARG A 314 -16.12 -2.76 2.94
C ARG A 314 -15.23 -1.59 3.32
N ASN A 315 -14.64 -0.91 2.31
CA ASN A 315 -13.97 0.36 2.53
C ASN A 315 -14.97 1.39 3.12
N GLY A 316 -14.51 2.09 4.19
CA GLY A 316 -15.38 3.04 4.91
C GLY A 316 -16.40 2.39 5.86
N SER A 317 -16.31 1.10 6.17
CA SER A 317 -17.17 0.45 7.17
C SER A 317 -16.78 0.71 8.63
N GLY A 318 -15.69 1.42 8.89
CA GLY A 318 -15.25 1.74 10.24
C GLY A 318 -14.12 0.86 10.80
N LYS A 319 -13.49 -0.03 9.99
CA LYS A 319 -12.38 -0.90 10.44
C LYS A 319 -11.25 -0.13 11.11
N SER A 320 -10.72 0.92 10.47
CA SER A 320 -9.65 1.73 11.05
C SER A 320 -10.11 2.48 12.31
N THR A 321 -11.40 2.85 12.40
CA THR A 321 -11.98 3.44 13.60
C THR A 321 -12.04 2.43 14.74
N LEU A 322 -12.46 1.19 14.48
CA LEU A 322 -12.43 0.10 15.46
C LEU A 322 -11.00 -0.14 15.96
N LEU A 323 -10.03 -0.26 15.04
CA LEU A 323 -8.62 -0.46 15.42
C LEU A 323 -8.08 0.71 16.24
N SER A 324 -8.48 1.95 15.96
CA SER A 324 -8.05 3.12 16.74
C SER A 324 -8.55 3.08 18.19
N ILE A 325 -9.70 2.46 18.44
CA ILE A 325 -10.19 2.22 19.81
C ILE A 325 -9.29 1.19 20.51
N VAL A 326 -8.99 0.07 19.84
CA VAL A 326 -8.14 -1.00 20.38
C VAL A 326 -6.72 -0.49 20.65
N CYS A 327 -6.16 0.35 19.76
CA CYS A 327 -4.84 0.97 19.94
C CYS A 327 -4.83 2.10 20.99
N ALA A 328 -5.98 2.39 21.62
CA ALA A 328 -6.16 3.48 22.57
C ALA A 328 -5.85 4.89 21.99
N ASP A 329 -5.97 5.05 20.67
CA ASP A 329 -5.72 6.32 19.96
C ASP A 329 -6.99 7.15 19.79
N ASN A 330 -8.19 6.54 19.90
CA ASN A 330 -9.45 7.24 19.73
C ASN A 330 -9.93 7.84 21.07
N PRO A 331 -10.06 9.17 21.18
CA PRO A 331 -10.50 9.80 22.42
C PRO A 331 -11.95 9.44 22.80
N GLN A 332 -12.83 9.11 21.86
CA GLN A 332 -14.20 8.68 22.17
C GLN A 332 -14.23 7.32 22.90
N SER A 333 -13.14 6.56 22.90
CA SER A 333 -13.04 5.30 23.65
C SER A 333 -13.25 5.47 25.16
N TYR A 334 -13.00 6.66 25.71
CA TYR A 334 -13.25 6.97 27.12
C TYR A 334 -14.73 7.09 27.48
N ALA A 335 -15.60 7.38 26.50
CA ALA A 335 -17.04 7.46 26.68
C ALA A 335 -17.77 6.15 26.35
N CYS A 336 -17.04 5.12 25.96
CA CYS A 336 -17.56 3.83 25.55
C CYS A 336 -17.24 2.73 26.58
N ASP A 337 -18.06 1.69 26.61
CA ASP A 337 -17.75 0.49 27.42
C ASP A 337 -16.73 -0.38 26.69
N VAL A 338 -15.48 -0.04 26.92
CA VAL A 338 -14.31 -0.71 26.32
C VAL A 338 -13.34 -1.14 27.42
N THR A 339 -12.99 -2.41 27.40
CA THR A 339 -11.98 -3.01 28.27
C THR A 339 -10.84 -3.54 27.41
N LEU A 340 -9.61 -3.16 27.71
CA LEU A 340 -8.40 -3.63 27.06
C LEU A 340 -7.48 -4.30 28.10
N PHE A 341 -7.09 -5.54 27.82
CA PHE A 341 -6.27 -6.34 28.73
C PHE A 341 -6.87 -6.41 30.16
N ASP A 342 -8.20 -6.66 30.25
CA ASP A 342 -9.02 -6.66 31.47
C ASP A 342 -9.03 -5.35 32.28
N LYS A 343 -8.53 -4.23 31.69
CA LYS A 343 -8.60 -2.88 32.28
C LYS A 343 -9.62 -2.04 31.52
N GLN A 344 -10.65 -1.54 32.23
CA GLN A 344 -11.66 -0.67 31.65
C GLN A 344 -11.04 0.70 31.29
N ARG A 345 -11.41 1.23 30.12
CA ARG A 345 -10.97 2.55 29.67
C ARG A 345 -11.54 3.64 30.57
N GLY A 346 -10.68 4.63 30.93
CA GLY A 346 -11.07 5.76 31.77
C GLY A 346 -10.97 5.52 33.27
N THR A 347 -10.36 4.43 33.74
CA THR A 347 -10.16 4.13 35.17
C THR A 347 -8.78 4.54 35.70
N GLY A 348 -8.04 5.37 34.93
CA GLY A 348 -6.72 5.88 35.31
C GLY A 348 -5.53 5.14 34.69
N GLU A 349 -5.78 4.23 33.76
CA GLU A 349 -4.75 3.53 33.01
C GLU A 349 -4.00 4.47 32.05
N SER A 350 -2.69 4.26 31.94
CA SER A 350 -1.88 5.00 30.99
C SER A 350 -2.02 4.42 29.58
N ILE A 351 -2.18 5.27 28.56
CA ILE A 351 -2.15 4.88 27.15
C ILE A 351 -0.84 4.11 26.84
N TRP A 352 0.26 4.50 27.45
CA TRP A 352 1.56 3.88 27.24
C TRP A 352 1.63 2.46 27.80
N GLU A 353 0.94 2.18 28.91
CA GLU A 353 0.83 0.82 29.46
C GLU A 353 0.10 -0.10 28.49
N ILE A 354 -1.02 0.36 27.89
CA ILE A 354 -1.75 -0.39 26.88
C ILE A 354 -0.87 -0.61 25.64
N LYS A 355 -0.21 0.43 25.17
CA LYS A 355 0.61 0.37 23.97
C LYS A 355 1.85 -0.52 24.11
N LYS A 356 2.34 -0.80 25.34
CA LYS A 356 3.40 -1.78 25.57
C LYS A 356 3.00 -3.17 25.09
N HIS A 357 1.76 -3.55 25.26
CA HIS A 357 1.24 -4.87 24.88
C HIS A 357 0.90 -5.01 23.41
N ILE A 358 0.83 -3.90 22.64
CA ILE A 358 0.32 -3.88 21.27
C ILE A 358 1.43 -3.62 20.26
N GLY A 359 1.63 -4.57 19.33
CA GLY A 359 2.36 -4.33 18.08
C GLY A 359 1.38 -3.91 16.99
N TYR A 360 1.62 -2.78 16.32
CA TYR A 360 0.68 -2.23 15.34
C TYR A 360 1.34 -1.82 14.04
N VAL A 361 0.73 -2.22 12.92
CA VAL A 361 1.07 -1.78 11.57
C VAL A 361 -0.20 -1.39 10.82
N SER A 362 -0.18 -0.24 10.15
CA SER A 362 -1.25 0.19 9.25
C SER A 362 -0.69 0.87 7.99
N PRO A 363 -1.48 1.00 6.92
CA PRO A 363 -1.12 1.82 5.76
C PRO A 363 -0.88 3.29 6.13
N GLU A 364 -1.61 3.80 7.11
CA GLU A 364 -1.49 5.18 7.60
C GLU A 364 -0.13 5.41 8.27
N MET A 365 0.33 4.43 9.04
CA MET A 365 1.66 4.47 9.65
C MET A 365 2.76 4.56 8.59
N HIS A 366 2.65 3.79 7.50
CA HIS A 366 3.59 3.84 6.39
C HIS A 366 3.68 5.26 5.77
N ARG A 367 2.55 5.95 5.66
CA ARG A 367 2.49 7.34 5.18
C ARG A 367 3.07 8.35 6.18
N ALA A 368 2.94 8.08 7.48
CA ALA A 368 3.37 8.98 8.54
C ALA A 368 4.90 8.99 8.73
N PHE A 369 5.60 7.90 8.39
CA PHE A 369 7.06 7.84 8.51
C PHE A 369 7.73 8.63 7.38
N LYS A 370 8.08 9.88 7.69
CA LYS A 370 8.76 10.81 6.76
C LYS A 370 10.19 11.15 7.19
N HIS A 371 10.66 10.54 8.26
CA HIS A 371 12.00 10.78 8.77
C HIS A 371 13.04 10.04 7.93
N ASN A 372 14.10 10.77 7.57
CA ASN A 372 15.21 10.24 6.78
C ASN A 372 16.24 9.57 7.72
N ILE A 373 15.82 8.52 8.40
CA ILE A 373 16.62 7.77 9.37
C ILE A 373 16.86 6.34 8.88
N PRO A 374 17.90 5.64 9.40
CA PRO A 374 18.17 4.24 9.08
C PRO A 374 16.97 3.32 9.37
N ALA A 375 16.85 2.25 8.61
CA ALA A 375 15.77 1.28 8.78
C ALA A 375 15.78 0.63 10.18
N ILE A 376 16.96 0.38 10.73
CA ILE A 376 17.10 -0.18 12.07
C ILE A 376 16.52 0.73 13.15
N ASP A 377 16.65 2.05 13.01
CA ASP A 377 16.09 3.02 13.96
C ASP A 377 14.55 3.04 13.90
N ILE A 378 13.97 2.82 12.71
CA ILE A 378 12.54 2.62 12.57
C ILE A 378 12.09 1.37 13.34
N VAL A 379 12.80 0.24 13.17
CA VAL A 379 12.47 -1.00 13.90
C VAL A 379 12.60 -0.78 15.41
N HIS A 380 13.69 -0.15 15.85
CA HIS A 380 13.94 0.17 17.27
C HIS A 380 12.83 1.04 17.88
N SER A 381 12.25 1.96 17.12
CA SER A 381 11.14 2.80 17.58
C SER A 381 9.90 1.99 18.01
N GLY A 382 9.84 0.71 17.67
CA GLY A 382 8.80 -0.22 18.13
C GLY A 382 8.79 -0.43 19.65
N PHE A 383 9.92 -0.30 20.32
CA PHE A 383 10.01 -0.41 21.78
C PHE A 383 9.39 0.79 22.52
N SER A 384 9.54 2.00 21.97
CA SER A 384 9.09 3.23 22.62
C SER A 384 7.74 3.73 22.15
N ASN A 385 7.15 3.11 21.10
CA ASN A 385 5.98 3.61 20.37
C ASN A 385 6.12 5.07 19.89
N SER A 386 7.35 5.60 19.85
CA SER A 386 7.69 6.93 19.35
C SER A 386 8.05 6.87 17.86
N ASN A 387 8.04 8.00 17.17
CA ASN A 387 8.39 8.09 15.75
C ASN A 387 9.91 8.11 15.50
N GLY A 388 10.69 7.34 16.28
CA GLY A 388 12.13 7.17 16.02
C GLY A 388 13.04 8.23 16.62
N GLN A 389 12.55 9.12 17.48
CA GLN A 389 13.41 10.13 18.14
C GLN A 389 13.76 9.73 19.57
N ASN A 390 15.08 9.67 19.86
CA ASN A 390 15.72 9.78 21.17
C ASN A 390 15.67 8.63 22.18
N VAL A 391 15.57 7.37 21.78
CA VAL A 391 15.89 6.27 22.69
C VAL A 391 17.28 5.72 22.36
N ARG A 392 18.20 5.74 23.30
CA ARG A 392 19.51 5.08 23.14
C ARG A 392 19.28 3.59 22.94
N MET A 393 19.79 3.07 21.83
CA MET A 393 19.74 1.64 21.52
C MET A 393 20.66 0.89 22.51
N SER A 394 20.09 0.00 23.32
CA SER A 394 20.87 -0.94 24.12
C SER A 394 21.33 -2.11 23.24
N GLU A 395 22.34 -2.86 23.70
CA GLU A 395 22.80 -4.05 22.98
C GLU A 395 21.68 -5.09 22.81
N GLU A 396 20.84 -5.29 23.82
CA GLU A 396 19.69 -6.19 23.77
C GLU A 396 18.65 -5.74 22.74
N SER A 397 18.32 -4.44 22.73
CA SER A 397 17.35 -3.90 21.75
C SER A 397 17.89 -3.94 20.33
N SER A 398 19.21 -3.71 20.15
CA SER A 398 19.90 -3.86 18.87
C SER A 398 19.80 -5.29 18.34
N ASN A 399 20.12 -6.27 19.20
CA ASN A 399 20.05 -7.69 18.85
C ASN A 399 18.61 -8.10 18.46
N ALA A 400 17.60 -7.60 19.18
CA ALA A 400 16.20 -7.85 18.81
C ALA A 400 15.81 -7.21 17.46
N CYS A 401 16.30 -6.00 17.17
CA CYS A 401 16.10 -5.36 15.86
C CYS A 401 16.71 -6.20 14.74
N HIS A 402 17.98 -6.58 14.86
CA HIS A 402 18.67 -7.42 13.88
C HIS A 402 17.98 -8.77 13.71
N PHE A 403 17.55 -9.39 14.83
CA PHE A 403 16.80 -10.65 14.78
C PHE A 403 15.55 -10.53 13.89
N TRP A 404 14.67 -9.55 14.14
CA TRP A 404 13.45 -9.40 13.38
C TRP A 404 13.70 -8.94 11.94
N MET A 405 14.69 -8.08 11.72
CA MET A 405 15.10 -7.72 10.35
C MET A 405 15.60 -8.94 9.57
N ASN A 406 16.34 -9.86 10.22
CA ASN A 406 16.77 -11.12 9.61
C ASN A 406 15.60 -12.05 9.32
N MET A 407 14.60 -12.16 10.22
CA MET A 407 13.41 -12.96 9.98
C MET A 407 12.65 -12.49 8.75
N PHE A 408 12.50 -11.17 8.56
CA PHE A 408 11.87 -10.56 7.39
C PHE A 408 12.78 -10.44 6.17
N GLY A 409 14.03 -10.93 6.23
CA GLY A 409 14.96 -10.92 5.09
C GLY A 409 15.48 -9.54 4.70
N ILE A 410 15.47 -8.57 5.60
CA ILE A 410 15.84 -7.17 5.37
C ILE A 410 17.03 -6.71 6.22
N GLU A 411 17.80 -7.62 6.82
CA GLU A 411 18.94 -7.28 7.67
C GLU A 411 20.01 -6.46 6.93
N SER A 412 20.24 -6.75 5.66
CA SER A 412 21.18 -6.00 4.81
C SER A 412 20.76 -4.54 4.56
N LEU A 413 19.54 -4.17 4.91
CA LEU A 413 18.99 -2.84 4.76
C LEU A 413 19.07 -2.01 6.05
N ALA A 414 19.64 -2.54 7.15
CA ALA A 414 19.63 -1.92 8.47
C ALA A 414 20.12 -0.46 8.46
N GLU A 415 21.23 -0.20 7.81
CA GLU A 415 21.86 1.12 7.70
C GLU A 415 21.30 1.99 6.56
N ARG A 416 20.46 1.41 5.70
CA ARG A 416 19.86 2.17 4.59
C ARG A 416 18.76 3.07 5.11
N THR A 417 18.75 4.28 4.58
CA THR A 417 17.73 5.28 4.91
C THR A 417 16.34 4.82 4.47
N PHE A 418 15.36 4.85 5.37
CA PHE A 418 14.01 4.35 5.15
C PHE A 418 13.34 4.91 3.89
N LEU A 419 13.48 6.21 3.62
CA LEU A 419 12.87 6.84 2.44
C LEU A 419 13.47 6.40 1.11
N ASN A 420 14.69 5.83 1.13
CA ASN A 420 15.37 5.29 -0.05
C ASN A 420 15.06 3.81 -0.31
N LEU A 421 14.28 3.18 0.56
CA LEU A 421 13.81 1.82 0.38
C LEU A 421 12.61 1.78 -0.58
N SER A 422 12.44 0.66 -1.27
CA SER A 422 11.21 0.40 -2.03
C SER A 422 10.00 0.31 -1.09
N SER A 423 8.80 0.51 -1.61
CA SER A 423 7.57 0.44 -0.80
C SER A 423 7.38 -0.91 -0.09
N GLY A 424 7.79 -2.01 -0.74
CA GLY A 424 7.76 -3.34 -0.13
C GLY A 424 8.78 -3.49 1.00
N GLU A 425 10.02 -3.03 0.80
CA GLU A 425 11.05 -3.03 1.86
C GLU A 425 10.63 -2.16 3.04
N GLN A 426 10.08 -0.96 2.79
CA GLN A 426 9.51 -0.11 3.84
C GLN A 426 8.42 -0.84 4.64
N ARG A 427 7.56 -1.60 3.95
CA ARG A 427 6.51 -2.39 4.60
C ARG A 427 7.08 -3.48 5.50
N LEU A 428 8.11 -4.19 5.05
CA LEU A 428 8.80 -5.22 5.85
C LEU A 428 9.49 -4.61 7.09
N VAL A 429 10.09 -3.42 6.96
CA VAL A 429 10.66 -2.68 8.11
C VAL A 429 9.58 -2.34 9.14
N LEU A 430 8.41 -1.86 8.72
CA LEU A 430 7.31 -1.56 9.63
C LEU A 430 6.70 -2.81 10.26
N LEU A 431 6.68 -3.94 9.54
CA LEU A 431 6.32 -5.23 10.13
C LEU A 431 7.33 -5.64 11.21
N ALA A 432 8.63 -5.61 10.91
CA ALA A 432 9.67 -5.91 11.91
C ALA A 432 9.52 -5.02 13.16
N ARG A 433 9.21 -3.73 12.98
CA ARG A 433 8.90 -2.78 14.06
C ARG A 433 7.74 -3.24 14.96
N ALA A 434 6.67 -3.82 14.38
CA ALA A 434 5.53 -4.28 15.17
C ALA A 434 5.86 -5.51 16.02
N PHE A 435 6.77 -6.36 15.55
CA PHE A 435 7.17 -7.60 16.23
C PHE A 435 8.30 -7.40 17.24
N VAL A 436 9.11 -6.33 17.11
CA VAL A 436 10.40 -6.19 17.83
C VAL A 436 10.31 -6.27 19.35
N LYS A 437 9.22 -5.79 19.93
CA LYS A 437 8.98 -5.82 21.39
C LYS A 437 8.29 -7.08 21.89
N ASP A 438 8.11 -8.08 21.03
CA ASP A 438 7.40 -9.34 21.32
C ASP A 438 6.00 -9.14 21.95
N PRO A 439 5.11 -8.36 21.29
CA PRO A 439 3.85 -7.93 21.89
C PRO A 439 2.90 -9.10 22.19
N ASP A 440 1.96 -8.88 23.13
CA ASP A 440 0.91 -9.84 23.47
C ASP A 440 -0.23 -9.81 22.43
N LEU A 441 -0.53 -8.63 21.89
CA LEU A 441 -1.50 -8.41 20.82
C LEU A 441 -0.81 -7.79 19.61
N ILE A 442 -0.88 -8.47 18.47
CA ILE A 442 -0.47 -7.91 17.18
C ILE A 442 -1.70 -7.51 16.37
N ILE A 443 -1.70 -6.28 15.91
CA ILE A 443 -2.72 -5.71 15.02
C ILE A 443 -2.07 -5.36 13.70
N LEU A 444 -2.50 -6.03 12.65
CA LEU A 444 -1.97 -5.87 11.29
C LEU A 444 -3.08 -5.39 10.35
N ASP A 445 -3.02 -4.12 9.98
CA ASP A 445 -3.95 -3.54 9.02
C ASP A 445 -3.32 -3.58 7.63
N GLU A 446 -3.89 -4.40 6.75
CA GLU A 446 -3.42 -4.65 5.38
C GLU A 446 -1.92 -5.04 5.30
N PRO A 447 -1.40 -6.00 6.10
CA PRO A 447 0.04 -6.23 6.24
C PRO A 447 0.74 -6.64 4.94
N LEU A 448 0.03 -7.34 4.05
CA LEU A 448 0.58 -7.90 2.81
C LEU A 448 0.48 -6.94 1.61
N HIS A 449 -0.11 -5.78 1.85
CA HIS A 449 -0.37 -4.79 0.84
C HIS A 449 0.93 -4.26 0.20
N GLY A 450 1.03 -4.36 -1.13
CA GLY A 450 2.21 -3.91 -1.89
C GLY A 450 3.42 -4.85 -1.85
N LEU A 451 3.31 -6.00 -1.19
CA LEU A 451 4.33 -7.05 -1.23
C LEU A 451 4.16 -7.92 -2.46
N ASP A 452 5.27 -8.43 -2.97
CA ASP A 452 5.29 -9.48 -3.99
C ASP A 452 4.91 -10.85 -3.37
N HIS A 453 4.69 -11.84 -4.21
CA HIS A 453 4.27 -13.18 -3.79
C HIS A 453 5.23 -13.84 -2.79
N HIS A 454 6.54 -13.69 -3.01
CA HIS A 454 7.57 -14.27 -2.12
C HIS A 454 7.48 -13.65 -0.72
N ASN A 455 7.43 -12.32 -0.64
CA ASN A 455 7.34 -11.60 0.63
C ASN A 455 6.00 -11.84 1.33
N LYS A 456 4.88 -11.97 0.59
CA LYS A 456 3.57 -12.35 1.16
C LYS A 456 3.65 -13.71 1.85
N THR A 457 4.26 -14.71 1.19
CA THR A 457 4.43 -16.06 1.74
C THR A 457 5.34 -16.05 2.97
N LEU A 458 6.44 -15.30 2.93
CA LEU A 458 7.36 -15.13 4.07
C LEU A 458 6.64 -14.52 5.27
N VAL A 459 5.94 -13.39 5.08
CA VAL A 459 5.21 -12.68 6.14
C VAL A 459 4.14 -13.58 6.78
N ASN A 460 3.34 -14.28 5.96
CA ASN A 460 2.33 -15.20 6.47
C ASN A 460 2.97 -16.34 7.28
N SER A 461 4.10 -16.88 6.83
CA SER A 461 4.81 -17.95 7.57
C SER A 461 5.36 -17.45 8.91
N ILE A 462 5.81 -16.18 8.99
CA ILE A 462 6.25 -15.55 10.24
C ILE A 462 5.07 -15.36 11.17
N ILE A 463 3.94 -14.83 10.68
CA ILE A 463 2.72 -14.62 11.46
C ILE A 463 2.21 -15.96 12.02
N ASP A 464 2.09 -16.99 11.17
CA ASP A 464 1.64 -18.33 11.56
C ASP A 464 2.56 -18.94 12.64
N THR A 465 3.88 -18.70 12.53
CA THR A 465 4.85 -19.20 13.50
C THR A 465 4.75 -18.44 14.82
N PHE A 466 4.59 -17.12 14.76
CA PHE A 466 4.43 -16.29 15.95
C PHE A 466 3.17 -16.66 16.74
N CYS A 467 2.05 -16.88 16.05
CA CYS A 467 0.78 -17.26 16.63
C CYS A 467 0.75 -18.65 17.26
N LYS A 468 1.73 -19.53 16.96
CA LYS A 468 1.90 -20.82 17.66
C LYS A 468 2.43 -20.67 19.07
N ARG A 469 2.99 -19.50 19.41
CA ARG A 469 3.46 -19.23 20.78
C ARG A 469 2.27 -18.98 21.69
N LYS A 470 2.38 -19.46 22.92
CA LYS A 470 1.32 -19.32 23.93
C LYS A 470 0.99 -17.85 24.21
N ASN A 471 -0.28 -17.52 24.37
CA ASN A 471 -0.79 -16.18 24.74
C ASN A 471 -0.44 -15.07 23.73
N LYS A 472 -0.26 -15.38 22.44
CA LYS A 472 -0.10 -14.37 21.40
C LYS A 472 -1.43 -14.19 20.65
N THR A 473 -2.01 -13.01 20.75
CA THR A 473 -3.27 -12.64 20.12
C THR A 473 -2.99 -11.93 18.82
N LEU A 474 -3.78 -12.22 17.77
CA LEU A 474 -3.65 -11.58 16.47
C LEU A 474 -4.99 -10.98 16.02
N ILE A 475 -4.95 -9.75 15.53
CA ILE A 475 -6.00 -9.14 14.75
C ILE A 475 -5.43 -8.75 13.40
N ILE A 476 -5.97 -9.28 12.33
CA ILE A 476 -5.58 -8.92 10.97
C ILE A 476 -6.78 -8.32 10.23
N VAL A 477 -6.54 -7.20 9.57
CA VAL A 477 -7.50 -6.58 8.66
C VAL A 477 -7.01 -6.81 7.25
N THR A 478 -7.81 -7.42 6.40
CA THR A 478 -7.52 -7.56 4.98
C THR A 478 -8.80 -7.63 4.16
N HIS A 479 -8.71 -7.20 2.91
CA HIS A 479 -9.76 -7.34 1.92
C HIS A 479 -9.66 -8.64 1.12
N TYR A 480 -8.59 -9.43 1.35
CA TYR A 480 -8.26 -10.63 0.59
C TYR A 480 -8.34 -11.86 1.48
N LYS A 481 -9.44 -12.62 1.37
CA LYS A 481 -9.59 -13.86 2.14
C LYS A 481 -8.52 -14.91 1.79
N ASP A 482 -8.05 -14.92 0.55
CA ASP A 482 -7.02 -15.85 0.07
C ASP A 482 -5.61 -15.54 0.62
N GLU A 483 -5.42 -14.36 1.19
CA GLU A 483 -4.16 -13.90 1.76
C GLU A 483 -4.09 -14.07 3.28
N LEU A 484 -5.15 -14.56 3.92
CA LEU A 484 -5.19 -14.75 5.37
C LEU A 484 -4.17 -15.81 5.81
N PRO A 485 -3.41 -15.55 6.90
CA PRO A 485 -2.58 -16.57 7.56
C PRO A 485 -3.42 -17.78 8.00
N LYS A 486 -2.79 -18.95 8.02
CA LYS A 486 -3.46 -20.22 8.39
C LYS A 486 -3.88 -20.29 9.86
N CYS A 487 -3.26 -19.47 10.72
CA CYS A 487 -3.60 -19.40 12.14
C CYS A 487 -4.94 -18.73 12.42
N ILE A 488 -5.50 -17.97 11.45
CA ILE A 488 -6.80 -17.31 11.63
C ILE A 488 -7.92 -18.36 11.72
N ASP A 489 -8.66 -18.31 12.81
CA ASP A 489 -9.76 -19.23 13.11
C ASP A 489 -11.10 -18.52 13.36
N ARG A 490 -11.08 -17.17 13.47
CA ARG A 490 -12.25 -16.35 13.76
C ARG A 490 -12.35 -15.15 12.82
N GLU A 491 -13.58 -14.74 12.52
CA GLU A 491 -13.86 -13.59 11.66
C GLU A 491 -14.85 -12.64 12.36
N PHE A 492 -14.58 -11.34 12.29
CA PHE A 492 -15.45 -10.28 12.72
C PHE A 492 -15.76 -9.35 11.54
N GLU A 493 -16.99 -9.39 11.06
CA GLU A 493 -17.42 -8.56 9.93
C GLU A 493 -18.03 -7.24 10.42
N ILE A 494 -17.49 -6.11 9.97
CA ILE A 494 -18.05 -4.78 10.23
C ILE A 494 -18.96 -4.40 9.08
N ILE A 495 -20.25 -4.29 9.39
CA ILE A 495 -21.27 -3.80 8.46
C ILE A 495 -21.33 -2.27 8.60
N LYS A 496 -21.40 -1.58 7.48
CA LYS A 496 -21.54 -0.12 7.46
C LYS A 496 -22.85 0.27 8.15
N ALA A 497 -22.76 1.19 9.11
CA ALA A 497 -23.91 1.73 9.83
C ALA A 497 -24.84 2.54 8.92
#